data_6000d4f3f0c2d0a8688c201137ff6f74
#
_entry.id   6000d4f3f0c2d0a8688c201137ff6f74
#
_cell.length_a   1.000
_cell.length_b   1.000
_cell.length_c   1.000
_cell.angle_alpha   90.00
_cell.angle_beta   90.00
_cell.angle_gamma   90.00
#
_symmetry.space_group_name_H-M   'P 1'
#
loop_
_entity.id
_entity.type
_entity.pdbx_description
1 polymer ?
#
loop_
_entity_poly.entity_id
_entity_poly.type
_entity_poly.pdbx_seq_one_letter_code
_entity_poly.pdbx_strand_id
1 'polypeptide(L)'
;MQFDEKWAFVGKKQKHCDMADPADQRLGDDWDHVALDPVHRLVVSVVPGKRTEENVTALVEDFKKRTAGRLPNLITSDEYQAYPPAILKAYGRIVTPPRTGRPGRPAKEYKIAPQDLRYATVHKTRQNGRVVKVETRVVFGQPDAVEAALKASPVSNAVNTSFVERQNGTDRNRNARKVRKTYCFSKDWDVHAAVTYFTMYTYNFCWPVRTLGLRDVTGHCRPRTPALSAGLTDHVWSLHEWLTFPAVQRE
;
A
#
# COMPACT_ATOMS: atom_id res chain seq x y z
N MET A 1 5.81 6.09 4.41
CA MET A 1 5.08 4.99 3.71
C MET A 1 3.99 5.57 2.86
N GLN A 2 3.71 5.00 1.69
CA GLN A 2 2.63 5.44 0.80
C GLN A 2 1.63 4.32 0.59
N PHE A 3 0.33 4.63 0.72
CA PHE A 3 -0.78 3.70 0.49
C PHE A 3 -1.61 4.19 -0.69
N ASP A 4 -2.06 3.25 -1.54
CA ASP A 4 -2.91 3.55 -2.71
C ASP A 4 -3.62 2.28 -3.19
N GLU A 5 -4.68 2.43 -4.00
CA GLU A 5 -5.40 1.32 -4.61
C GLU A 5 -5.33 1.41 -6.13
N LYS A 6 -4.96 0.30 -6.74
CA LYS A 6 -4.92 0.16 -8.20
C LYS A 6 -6.08 -0.67 -8.73
N TRP A 7 -6.96 -0.05 -9.48
CA TRP A 7 -8.10 -0.72 -10.11
C TRP A 7 -7.70 -1.74 -11.17
N ALA A 8 -8.40 -2.87 -11.18
CA ALA A 8 -8.45 -3.92 -12.18
C ALA A 8 -9.89 -4.48 -12.25
N PHE A 9 -10.11 -5.61 -12.93
CA PHE A 9 -11.35 -6.36 -12.86
C PHE A 9 -11.10 -7.84 -13.17
N VAL A 10 -12.05 -8.69 -12.73
CA VAL A 10 -12.03 -10.14 -12.97
C VAL A 10 -13.29 -10.55 -13.72
N GLY A 11 -13.14 -11.34 -14.78
CA GLY A 11 -14.21 -11.85 -15.63
C GLY A 11 -14.91 -10.77 -16.43
N LYS A 12 -15.66 -9.91 -15.79
CA LYS A 12 -16.39 -8.78 -16.37
C LYS A 12 -16.31 -7.56 -15.46
N LYS A 13 -16.62 -6.36 -15.98
CA LYS A 13 -16.66 -5.14 -15.16
C LYS A 13 -17.87 -5.18 -14.24
N GLN A 14 -17.78 -4.52 -13.08
CA GLN A 14 -18.82 -4.48 -12.05
C GLN A 14 -20.22 -4.14 -12.62
N LYS A 15 -20.29 -3.20 -13.55
CA LYS A 15 -21.56 -2.78 -14.18
C LYS A 15 -22.30 -3.87 -14.96
N HIS A 16 -21.63 -5.01 -15.25
CA HIS A 16 -22.18 -6.16 -15.96
C HIS A 16 -22.35 -7.39 -15.05
N CYS A 17 -22.07 -7.23 -13.73
CA CYS A 17 -22.29 -8.28 -12.75
C CYS A 17 -23.72 -8.21 -12.22
N ASP A 18 -24.34 -9.37 -12.06
CA ASP A 18 -25.56 -9.54 -11.28
C ASP A 18 -25.16 -10.03 -9.86
N MET A 19 -25.28 -9.16 -8.87
CA MET A 19 -24.89 -9.49 -7.50
C MET A 19 -25.82 -10.52 -6.85
N ALA A 20 -27.00 -10.78 -7.42
CA ALA A 20 -27.87 -11.88 -7.00
C ALA A 20 -27.43 -13.26 -7.52
N ASP A 21 -26.61 -13.28 -8.60
CA ASP A 21 -26.03 -14.50 -9.13
C ASP A 21 -24.78 -14.91 -8.33
N PRO A 22 -24.75 -16.08 -7.66
CA PRO A 22 -23.57 -16.57 -6.94
C PRO A 22 -22.30 -16.66 -7.83
N ALA A 23 -22.45 -16.89 -9.14
CA ALA A 23 -21.34 -16.97 -10.08
C ALA A 23 -20.65 -15.61 -10.26
N ASP A 24 -21.36 -14.51 -10.06
CA ASP A 24 -20.84 -13.15 -10.20
C ASP A 24 -20.21 -12.56 -8.94
N GLN A 25 -20.41 -13.17 -7.78
CA GLN A 25 -19.93 -12.62 -6.50
C GLN A 25 -18.41 -12.44 -6.44
N ARG A 26 -17.65 -13.27 -7.14
CA ARG A 26 -16.18 -13.19 -7.25
C ARG A 26 -15.68 -12.47 -8.49
N LEU A 27 -16.60 -11.96 -9.33
CA LEU A 27 -16.32 -11.20 -10.55
C LEU A 27 -16.48 -9.70 -10.32
N GLY A 28 -16.20 -8.92 -11.36
CA GLY A 28 -16.35 -7.47 -11.33
C GLY A 28 -15.08 -6.72 -10.99
N ASP A 29 -15.24 -5.48 -10.56
CA ASP A 29 -14.12 -4.60 -10.23
C ASP A 29 -13.34 -5.16 -9.04
N ASP A 30 -12.03 -5.11 -9.15
CA ASP A 30 -11.06 -5.55 -8.16
C ASP A 30 -9.98 -4.48 -7.99
N TRP A 31 -9.39 -4.39 -6.81
CA TRP A 31 -8.41 -3.37 -6.47
C TRP A 31 -7.21 -4.01 -5.76
N ASP A 32 -6.01 -3.66 -6.22
CA ASP A 32 -4.81 -3.98 -5.45
C ASP A 32 -4.56 -2.84 -4.46
N HIS A 33 -4.79 -3.10 -3.19
CA HIS A 33 -4.42 -2.20 -2.11
C HIS A 33 -2.93 -2.40 -1.83
N VAL A 34 -2.13 -1.34 -1.92
CA VAL A 34 -0.66 -1.41 -1.88
C VAL A 34 -0.09 -0.50 -0.80
N ALA A 35 0.82 -1.03 0.00
CA ALA A 35 1.67 -0.27 0.91
C ALA A 35 3.12 -0.28 0.40
N LEU A 36 3.65 0.88 0.06
CA LEU A 36 4.99 1.06 -0.52
C LEU A 36 5.91 1.84 0.41
N ASP A 37 7.13 1.35 0.58
CA ASP A 37 8.24 2.15 1.10
C ASP A 37 8.86 3.00 -0.02
N PRO A 38 8.69 4.33 0.00
CA PRO A 38 9.20 5.20 -1.05
C PRO A 38 10.72 5.32 -1.05
N VAL A 39 11.41 5.04 0.07
CA VAL A 39 12.87 5.13 0.18
C VAL A 39 13.52 4.02 -0.64
N HIS A 40 13.08 2.78 -0.41
CA HIS A 40 13.64 1.60 -1.06
C HIS A 40 12.81 1.13 -2.27
N ARG A 41 11.71 1.85 -2.61
CA ARG A 41 10.74 1.42 -3.65
C ARG A 41 10.14 0.05 -3.37
N LEU A 42 10.13 -0.38 -2.12
CA LEU A 42 9.77 -1.72 -1.68
C LEU A 42 8.25 -1.82 -1.50
N VAL A 43 7.62 -2.78 -2.16
CA VAL A 43 6.24 -3.18 -1.86
C VAL A 43 6.25 -3.97 -0.56
N VAL A 44 5.79 -3.35 0.54
CA VAL A 44 5.79 -4.00 1.85
C VAL A 44 4.58 -4.91 2.01
N SER A 45 3.41 -4.45 1.56
CA SER A 45 2.17 -5.23 1.61
C SER A 45 1.32 -4.97 0.37
N VAL A 46 0.59 -5.99 -0.06
CA VAL A 46 -0.42 -5.90 -1.10
C VAL A 46 -1.60 -6.80 -0.73
N VAL A 47 -2.83 -6.29 -0.90
CA VAL A 47 -4.07 -7.02 -0.69
C VAL A 47 -4.97 -6.81 -1.91
N PRO A 48 -5.10 -7.81 -2.80
CA PRO A 48 -6.08 -7.76 -3.88
C PRO A 48 -7.49 -8.00 -3.33
N GLY A 49 -8.49 -7.33 -3.88
CA GLY A 49 -9.89 -7.51 -3.49
C GLY A 49 -10.77 -6.33 -3.82
N LYS A 50 -12.00 -6.35 -3.35
CA LYS A 50 -12.95 -5.24 -3.52
C LYS A 50 -12.47 -3.99 -2.77
N ARG A 51 -12.89 -2.80 -3.22
CA ARG A 51 -12.56 -1.54 -2.53
C ARG A 51 -13.45 -1.36 -1.31
N THR A 52 -13.11 -2.02 -0.22
CA THR A 52 -13.86 -2.04 1.04
C THR A 52 -12.98 -1.66 2.22
N GLU A 53 -13.61 -1.32 3.34
CA GLU A 53 -12.90 -1.04 4.61
C GLU A 53 -12.17 -2.29 5.14
N GLU A 54 -12.72 -3.48 4.91
CA GLU A 54 -12.12 -4.74 5.33
C GLU A 54 -10.77 -4.96 4.63
N ASN A 55 -10.69 -4.74 3.30
CA ASN A 55 -9.46 -4.91 2.55
C ASN A 55 -8.42 -3.83 2.88
N VAL A 56 -8.83 -2.59 3.12
CA VAL A 56 -7.93 -1.55 3.62
C VAL A 56 -7.43 -1.90 5.02
N THR A 57 -8.31 -2.40 5.89
CA THR A 57 -7.92 -2.87 7.22
C THR A 57 -6.91 -4.02 7.11
N ALA A 58 -7.18 -5.01 6.25
CA ALA A 58 -6.26 -6.13 6.00
C ALA A 58 -4.90 -5.65 5.50
N LEU A 59 -4.86 -4.67 4.59
CA LEU A 59 -3.60 -4.05 4.12
C LEU A 59 -2.80 -3.46 5.28
N VAL A 60 -3.44 -2.63 6.13
CA VAL A 60 -2.76 -1.95 7.23
C VAL A 60 -2.30 -2.94 8.31
N GLU A 61 -3.10 -3.97 8.60
CA GLU A 61 -2.75 -5.04 9.54
C GLU A 61 -1.58 -5.90 9.02
N ASP A 62 -1.60 -6.31 7.74
CA ASP A 62 -0.48 -7.03 7.11
C ASP A 62 0.79 -6.18 7.08
N PHE A 63 0.65 -4.90 6.72
CA PHE A 63 1.76 -3.94 6.78
C PHE A 63 2.35 -3.86 8.19
N LYS A 64 1.53 -3.70 9.22
CA LYS A 64 1.97 -3.67 10.62
C LYS A 64 2.70 -4.96 11.02
N LYS A 65 2.16 -6.13 10.62
CA LYS A 65 2.78 -7.43 10.88
C LYS A 65 4.16 -7.53 10.22
N ARG A 66 4.29 -7.17 8.94
CA ARG A 66 5.55 -7.22 8.18
C ARG A 66 6.61 -6.26 8.70
N THR A 67 6.19 -5.17 9.33
CA THR A 67 7.09 -4.20 9.95
C THR A 67 7.32 -4.44 11.44
N ALA A 68 6.92 -5.60 11.97
CA ALA A 68 7.01 -5.95 13.39
C ALA A 68 6.39 -4.88 14.31
N GLY A 69 5.27 -4.28 13.89
CA GLY A 69 4.54 -3.26 14.64
C GLY A 69 5.17 -1.86 14.63
N ARG A 70 6.30 -1.67 13.96
CA ARG A 70 6.97 -0.35 13.91
C ARG A 70 6.11 0.70 13.22
N LEU A 71 6.01 1.88 13.84
CA LEU A 71 5.37 3.03 13.25
C LEU A 71 6.27 3.64 12.16
N PRO A 72 5.75 3.89 10.95
CA PRO A 72 6.47 4.67 9.96
C PRO A 72 6.63 6.13 10.42
N ASN A 73 7.71 6.79 9.99
CA ASN A 73 7.90 8.23 10.27
C ASN A 73 6.76 9.10 9.75
N LEU A 74 6.17 8.71 8.61
CA LEU A 74 4.99 9.34 8.01
C LEU A 74 4.28 8.34 7.12
N ILE A 75 2.95 8.29 7.23
CA ILE A 75 2.05 7.59 6.30
C ILE A 75 1.41 8.65 5.40
N THR A 76 1.33 8.36 4.09
CA THR A 76 0.61 9.21 3.13
C THR A 76 -0.30 8.37 2.25
N SER A 77 -1.48 8.88 1.90
CA SER A 77 -2.39 8.30 0.93
C SER A 77 -3.19 9.39 0.20
N ASP A 78 -4.05 8.97 -0.71
CA ASP A 78 -5.17 9.83 -1.12
C ASP A 78 -6.22 9.95 0.00
N GLU A 79 -7.32 10.69 -0.25
CA GLU A 79 -8.37 10.90 0.74
C GLU A 79 -9.41 9.75 0.81
N TYR A 80 -9.03 8.52 0.48
CA TYR A 80 -9.97 7.41 0.64
C TYR A 80 -10.33 7.20 2.13
N GLN A 81 -11.63 7.31 2.43
CA GLN A 81 -12.16 7.41 3.80
C GLN A 81 -11.90 6.16 4.66
N ALA A 82 -11.56 5.02 4.05
CA ALA A 82 -11.28 3.80 4.77
C ALA A 82 -9.91 3.79 5.48
N TYR A 83 -8.95 4.62 5.08
CA TYR A 83 -7.61 4.64 5.68
C TYR A 83 -7.58 5.14 7.13
N PRO A 84 -8.17 6.30 7.49
CA PRO A 84 -8.11 6.80 8.86
C PRO A 84 -8.58 5.78 9.90
N PRO A 85 -9.78 5.16 9.78
CA PRO A 85 -10.23 4.17 10.74
C PRO A 85 -9.35 2.90 10.75
N ALA A 86 -8.86 2.43 9.59
CA ALA A 86 -7.98 1.26 9.51
C ALA A 86 -6.63 1.51 10.21
N ILE A 87 -6.01 2.69 9.98
CA ILE A 87 -4.77 3.09 10.65
C ILE A 87 -4.98 3.23 12.15
N LEU A 88 -6.08 3.86 12.57
CA LEU A 88 -6.43 3.99 13.99
C LEU A 88 -6.71 2.63 14.63
N LYS A 89 -7.37 1.72 13.91
CA LYS A 89 -7.61 0.34 14.37
C LYS A 89 -6.29 -0.40 14.61
N ALA A 90 -5.33 -0.27 13.70
CA ALA A 90 -4.05 -0.96 13.78
C ALA A 90 -3.09 -0.36 14.83
N TYR A 91 -2.94 0.95 14.88
CA TYR A 91 -1.93 1.64 15.67
C TYR A 91 -2.47 2.45 16.85
N GLY A 92 -3.80 2.63 16.95
CA GLY A 92 -4.41 3.41 18.03
C GLY A 92 -4.25 2.75 19.40
N ARG A 93 -4.10 3.60 20.45
CA ARG A 93 -4.12 3.18 21.83
C ARG A 93 -5.56 3.11 22.32
N ILE A 94 -5.90 2.05 23.06
CA ILE A 94 -7.21 1.92 23.70
C ILE A 94 -7.27 2.87 24.90
N VAL A 95 -8.36 3.60 24.99
CA VAL A 95 -8.70 4.45 26.13
C VAL A 95 -10.00 3.93 26.74
N THR A 96 -9.93 3.57 28.01
CA THR A 96 -11.08 3.19 28.83
C THR A 96 -11.53 4.44 29.59
N PRO A 97 -12.71 5.01 29.29
CA PRO A 97 -13.21 6.17 30.02
C PRO A 97 -13.38 5.86 31.53
N PRO A 98 -13.08 6.82 32.41
CA PRO A 98 -13.31 6.63 33.84
C PRO A 98 -14.81 6.44 34.14
N ARG A 99 -15.11 5.60 35.11
CA ARG A 99 -16.50 5.43 35.58
C ARG A 99 -16.95 6.71 36.25
N THR A 100 -18.08 7.26 35.82
CA THR A 100 -18.63 8.53 36.34
C THR A 100 -19.37 8.37 37.68
N GLY A 101 -19.53 7.14 38.19
CA GLY A 101 -20.32 6.87 39.40
C GLY A 101 -21.84 7.03 39.26
N ARG A 102 -22.32 7.47 38.09
CA ARG A 102 -23.77 7.61 37.80
C ARG A 102 -24.36 6.26 37.35
N PRO A 103 -25.63 5.96 37.68
CA PRO A 103 -26.35 4.82 37.12
C PRO A 103 -26.40 4.92 35.60
N GLY A 104 -26.15 3.81 34.89
CA GLY A 104 -26.23 3.77 33.43
C GLY A 104 -25.18 2.82 32.82
N ARG A 105 -25.24 2.65 31.50
CA ARG A 105 -24.28 1.81 30.76
C ARG A 105 -22.90 2.47 30.82
N PRO A 106 -21.83 1.73 31.19
CA PRO A 106 -20.47 2.25 31.10
C PRO A 106 -20.13 2.77 29.70
N ALA A 107 -19.37 3.84 29.63
CA ALA A 107 -18.88 4.35 28.36
C ALA A 107 -18.01 3.27 27.67
N LYS A 108 -18.17 3.13 26.36
CA LYS A 108 -17.39 2.17 25.57
C LYS A 108 -15.95 2.63 25.46
N GLU A 109 -15.04 1.66 25.45
CA GLU A 109 -13.66 1.90 25.05
C GLU A 109 -13.57 2.45 23.63
N TYR A 110 -12.62 3.32 23.38
CA TYR A 110 -12.33 3.87 22.08
C TYR A 110 -10.83 3.96 21.85
N LYS A 111 -10.42 4.07 20.58
CA LYS A 111 -9.01 4.23 20.21
C LYS A 111 -8.69 5.69 19.92
N ILE A 112 -7.50 6.11 20.35
CA ILE A 112 -6.92 7.41 20.00
C ILE A 112 -5.60 7.21 19.26
N ALA A 113 -5.27 8.13 18.38
CA ALA A 113 -3.98 8.14 17.70
C ALA A 113 -2.85 8.40 18.71
N PRO A 114 -1.79 7.58 18.71
CA PRO A 114 -0.57 7.89 19.46
C PRO A 114 0.05 9.22 18.98
N GLN A 115 0.80 9.91 19.83
CA GLN A 115 1.42 11.20 19.49
C GLN A 115 2.47 11.10 18.36
N ASP A 116 3.11 9.96 18.23
CA ASP A 116 4.11 9.64 17.21
C ASP A 116 3.51 9.12 15.89
N LEU A 117 2.21 8.82 15.84
CA LEU A 117 1.51 8.47 14.61
C LEU A 117 1.29 9.71 13.74
N ARG A 118 1.94 9.75 12.59
CA ARG A 118 1.81 10.83 11.60
C ARG A 118 1.18 10.29 10.33
N TYR A 119 0.04 10.86 9.96
CA TYR A 119 -0.67 10.50 8.74
C TYR A 119 -1.22 11.75 8.07
N ALA A 120 -0.92 11.89 6.79
CA ALA A 120 -1.38 13.00 5.96
C ALA A 120 -1.93 12.50 4.63
N THR A 121 -2.93 13.20 4.11
CA THR A 121 -3.58 12.89 2.84
C THR A 121 -3.32 13.95 1.78
N VAL A 122 -3.40 13.53 0.52
CA VAL A 122 -3.30 14.39 -0.65
C VAL A 122 -4.66 14.49 -1.32
N HIS A 123 -5.21 15.69 -1.36
CA HIS A 123 -6.40 16.02 -2.15
C HIS A 123 -6.01 16.63 -3.50
N LYS A 124 -6.50 16.05 -4.59
CA LYS A 124 -6.24 16.53 -5.97
C LYS A 124 -7.53 17.01 -6.60
N THR A 125 -7.74 18.33 -6.68
CA THR A 125 -8.86 18.89 -7.43
C THR A 125 -8.56 18.79 -8.93
N ARG A 126 -9.53 18.28 -9.70
CA ARG A 126 -9.39 18.11 -11.15
C ARG A 126 -10.44 18.94 -11.90
N GLN A 127 -10.00 19.61 -12.96
CA GLN A 127 -10.86 20.26 -13.94
C GLN A 127 -10.51 19.74 -15.33
N ASN A 128 -11.49 19.33 -16.12
CA ASN A 128 -11.30 18.79 -17.46
C ASN A 128 -10.22 17.68 -17.53
N GLY A 129 -10.17 16.81 -16.51
CA GLY A 129 -9.20 15.71 -16.41
C GLY A 129 -7.79 16.12 -15.97
N ARG A 130 -7.51 17.42 -15.78
CA ARG A 130 -6.20 17.94 -15.31
C ARG A 130 -6.27 18.26 -13.82
N VAL A 131 -5.16 17.98 -13.11
CA VAL A 131 -5.02 18.41 -11.71
C VAL A 131 -4.76 19.92 -11.70
N VAL A 132 -5.66 20.70 -11.08
CA VAL A 132 -5.56 22.17 -10.98
C VAL A 132 -5.16 22.63 -9.59
N LYS A 133 -5.37 21.81 -8.56
CA LYS A 133 -4.99 22.12 -7.18
C LYS A 133 -4.59 20.83 -6.46
N VAL A 134 -3.55 20.93 -5.65
CA VAL A 134 -3.11 19.85 -4.73
C VAL A 134 -3.11 20.43 -3.33
N GLU A 135 -3.84 19.81 -2.42
CA GLU A 135 -3.94 20.20 -1.01
C GLU A 135 -3.47 19.04 -0.15
N THR A 136 -2.85 19.35 0.97
CA THR A 136 -2.39 18.37 1.96
C THR A 136 -3.19 18.57 3.24
N ARG A 137 -3.66 17.48 3.84
CA ARG A 137 -4.34 17.49 5.14
C ARG A 137 -3.64 16.55 6.11
N VAL A 138 -3.29 17.06 7.27
CA VAL A 138 -2.80 16.23 8.38
C VAL A 138 -4.02 15.61 9.06
N VAL A 139 -4.08 14.29 9.10
CA VAL A 139 -5.18 13.52 9.71
C VAL A 139 -4.81 13.08 11.13
N PHE A 140 -3.57 12.58 11.31
CA PHE A 140 -3.02 12.23 12.62
C PHE A 140 -1.64 12.86 12.79
N GLY A 141 -1.32 13.25 14.03
CA GLY A 141 -0.08 13.91 14.39
C GLY A 141 -0.18 15.44 14.34
N GLN A 142 0.86 16.10 14.82
CA GLN A 142 0.96 17.58 14.80
C GLN A 142 1.52 18.03 13.44
N PRO A 143 1.03 19.15 12.86
CA PRO A 143 1.53 19.67 11.59
C PRO A 143 3.06 19.86 11.56
N ASP A 144 3.64 20.42 12.63
CA ASP A 144 5.08 20.64 12.75
C ASP A 144 5.87 19.31 12.73
N ALA A 145 5.32 18.26 13.37
CA ALA A 145 5.94 16.93 13.37
C ALA A 145 5.87 16.26 11.98
N VAL A 146 4.81 16.50 11.22
CA VAL A 146 4.69 16.06 9.82
C VAL A 146 5.69 16.81 8.94
N GLU A 147 5.82 18.12 9.10
CA GLU A 147 6.78 18.94 8.37
C GLU A 147 8.23 18.51 8.68
N ALA A 148 8.55 18.27 9.95
CA ALA A 148 9.87 17.75 10.35
C ALA A 148 10.16 16.38 9.73
N ALA A 149 9.17 15.47 9.69
CA ALA A 149 9.31 14.17 9.04
C ALA A 149 9.54 14.28 7.52
N LEU A 150 8.91 15.25 6.86
CA LEU A 150 9.13 15.54 5.43
C LEU A 150 10.52 16.10 5.18
N LYS A 151 10.98 17.05 5.98
CA LYS A 151 12.34 17.62 5.89
C LYS A 151 13.44 16.56 6.10
N ALA A 152 13.19 15.60 6.99
CA ALA A 152 14.11 14.48 7.23
C ALA A 152 14.03 13.36 6.18
N SER A 153 13.07 13.41 5.27
CA SER A 153 12.86 12.37 4.27
C SER A 153 13.90 12.45 3.15
N PRO A 154 14.60 11.35 2.81
CA PRO A 154 15.61 11.36 1.75
C PRO A 154 15.01 11.36 0.34
N VAL A 155 13.68 11.26 0.18
CA VAL A 155 13.05 11.05 -1.13
C VAL A 155 12.04 12.12 -1.53
N SER A 156 11.43 12.83 -0.58
CA SER A 156 10.48 13.90 -0.86
C SER A 156 10.30 14.80 0.34
N ASN A 157 10.29 16.11 0.10
CA ASN A 157 9.98 17.13 1.09
C ASN A 157 8.51 17.58 1.09
N ALA A 158 7.66 16.88 0.34
CA ALA A 158 6.24 17.16 0.23
C ALA A 158 5.41 15.89 0.42
N VAL A 159 4.21 16.02 0.99
CA VAL A 159 3.21 14.95 1.06
C VAL A 159 2.76 14.61 -0.36
N ASN A 160 2.94 13.36 -0.75
CA ASN A 160 2.54 12.87 -2.06
C ASN A 160 2.32 11.36 -2.07
N THR A 161 1.71 10.85 -3.14
CA THR A 161 1.48 9.44 -3.45
C THR A 161 2.21 8.99 -4.73
N SER A 162 3.14 9.81 -5.22
CA SER A 162 3.74 9.64 -6.55
C SER A 162 4.54 8.34 -6.69
N PHE A 163 5.14 7.84 -5.63
CA PHE A 163 5.95 6.63 -5.68
C PHE A 163 5.08 5.37 -5.77
N VAL A 164 4.01 5.29 -4.99
CA VAL A 164 3.06 4.17 -5.07
C VAL A 164 2.27 4.22 -6.39
N GLU A 165 1.86 5.40 -6.86
CA GLU A 165 1.23 5.57 -8.18
C GLU A 165 2.16 5.11 -9.32
N ARG A 166 3.46 5.45 -9.23
CA ARG A 166 4.47 4.97 -10.19
C ARG A 166 4.65 3.45 -10.12
N GLN A 167 4.65 2.87 -8.92
CA GLN A 167 4.71 1.42 -8.76
C GLN A 167 3.47 0.75 -9.35
N ASN A 168 2.29 1.31 -9.18
CA ASN A 168 1.06 0.86 -9.81
C ASN A 168 1.16 0.88 -11.35
N GLY A 169 1.80 1.91 -11.92
CA GLY A 169 2.13 1.97 -13.34
C GLY A 169 3.12 0.89 -13.78
N THR A 170 4.16 0.66 -12.98
CA THR A 170 5.18 -0.37 -13.22
C THR A 170 4.56 -1.77 -13.23
N ASP A 171 3.69 -2.09 -12.28
CA ASP A 171 3.01 -3.37 -12.22
C ASP A 171 2.08 -3.57 -13.42
N ARG A 172 1.34 -2.54 -13.87
CA ARG A 172 0.54 -2.62 -15.11
C ARG A 172 1.36 -3.00 -16.33
N ASN A 173 2.59 -2.50 -16.45
CA ASN A 173 3.47 -2.83 -17.56
C ASN A 173 3.99 -4.27 -17.51
N ARG A 174 4.05 -4.88 -16.33
CA ARG A 174 4.56 -6.25 -16.13
C ARG A 174 3.47 -7.30 -16.07
N ASN A 175 2.27 -6.88 -15.69
CA ASN A 175 1.12 -7.74 -15.57
C ASN A 175 0.10 -7.40 -16.66
N ALA A 176 0.14 -8.13 -17.76
CA ALA A 176 -0.76 -7.93 -18.90
C ALA A 176 -2.24 -7.99 -18.51
N ARG A 177 -2.58 -8.68 -17.40
CA ARG A 177 -3.94 -8.78 -16.87
C ARG A 177 -4.47 -7.45 -16.30
N LYS A 178 -3.57 -6.52 -15.94
CA LYS A 178 -3.90 -5.24 -15.28
C LYS A 178 -3.68 -4.02 -16.17
N VAL A 179 -3.28 -4.23 -17.41
CA VAL A 179 -3.18 -3.18 -18.42
C VAL A 179 -4.58 -2.64 -18.73
N ARG A 180 -4.71 -1.31 -18.85
CA ARG A 180 -5.97 -0.70 -19.26
C ARG A 180 -6.33 -1.14 -20.69
N LYS A 181 -7.61 -1.49 -20.92
CA LYS A 181 -8.12 -1.97 -22.21
C LYS A 181 -7.43 -3.24 -22.73
N THR A 182 -6.97 -4.12 -21.83
CA THR A 182 -6.36 -5.41 -22.20
C THR A 182 -7.41 -6.44 -22.59
N TYR A 183 -7.07 -7.31 -23.54
CA TYR A 183 -7.81 -8.55 -23.80
C TYR A 183 -7.37 -9.69 -22.87
N CYS A 184 -6.23 -9.54 -22.19
CA CYS A 184 -5.64 -10.52 -21.27
C CYS A 184 -6.15 -10.39 -19.83
N PHE A 185 -7.31 -9.75 -19.59
CA PHE A 185 -7.83 -9.58 -18.23
C PHE A 185 -8.08 -10.91 -17.51
N SER A 186 -8.02 -10.90 -16.20
CA SER A 186 -8.23 -12.09 -15.37
C SER A 186 -9.63 -12.64 -15.53
N LYS A 187 -9.74 -13.96 -15.67
CA LYS A 187 -11.02 -14.70 -15.78
C LYS A 187 -11.43 -15.31 -14.45
N ASP A 188 -10.45 -15.56 -13.59
CA ASP A 188 -10.61 -16.22 -12.30
C ASP A 188 -9.95 -15.38 -11.21
N TRP A 189 -10.59 -15.31 -10.04
CA TRP A 189 -10.13 -14.46 -8.95
C TRP A 189 -8.90 -15.04 -8.23
N ASP A 190 -8.81 -16.34 -8.04
CA ASP A 190 -7.67 -16.96 -7.34
C ASP A 190 -6.40 -16.79 -8.17
N VAL A 191 -6.51 -16.99 -9.48
CA VAL A 191 -5.42 -16.71 -10.42
C VAL A 191 -5.06 -15.21 -10.42
N HIS A 192 -6.07 -14.31 -10.35
CA HIS A 192 -5.83 -12.86 -10.26
C HIS A 192 -5.03 -12.51 -9.03
N ALA A 193 -5.44 -12.99 -7.85
CA ALA A 193 -4.76 -12.74 -6.59
C ALA A 193 -3.34 -13.34 -6.59
N ALA A 194 -3.18 -14.60 -7.03
CA ALA A 194 -1.88 -15.26 -7.10
C ALA A 194 -0.89 -14.51 -7.99
N VAL A 195 -1.32 -14.08 -9.19
CA VAL A 195 -0.49 -13.31 -10.11
C VAL A 195 -0.17 -11.92 -9.53
N THR A 196 -1.08 -11.30 -8.78
CA THR A 196 -0.81 -10.03 -8.09
C THR A 196 0.32 -10.19 -7.08
N TYR A 197 0.23 -11.16 -6.18
CA TYR A 197 1.30 -11.45 -5.22
C TYR A 197 2.62 -11.78 -5.90
N PHE A 198 2.57 -12.63 -6.94
CA PHE A 198 3.74 -12.99 -7.70
C PHE A 198 4.44 -11.78 -8.32
N THR A 199 3.71 -10.93 -9.06
CA THR A 199 4.33 -9.78 -9.75
C THR A 199 4.84 -8.71 -8.78
N MET A 200 4.10 -8.46 -7.68
CA MET A 200 4.47 -7.47 -6.70
C MET A 200 5.68 -7.88 -5.86
N TYR A 201 5.80 -9.15 -5.49
CA TYR A 201 6.93 -9.60 -4.66
C TYR A 201 8.15 -10.02 -5.46
N THR A 202 8.01 -10.60 -6.66
CA THR A 202 9.17 -10.80 -7.55
C THR A 202 9.82 -9.48 -7.96
N TYR A 203 9.02 -8.40 -8.09
CA TYR A 203 9.56 -7.06 -8.28
C TYR A 203 10.55 -6.68 -7.18
N ASN A 204 10.24 -6.97 -5.93
CA ASN A 204 11.11 -6.60 -4.81
C ASN A 204 12.49 -7.27 -4.89
N PHE A 205 12.58 -8.53 -5.30
CA PHE A 205 13.80 -9.33 -5.23
C PHE A 205 14.52 -9.49 -6.57
N CYS A 206 13.76 -9.63 -7.64
CA CYS A 206 14.30 -9.99 -8.96
C CYS A 206 14.45 -8.80 -9.91
N TRP A 207 13.94 -7.60 -9.55
CA TRP A 207 13.86 -6.52 -10.50
C TRP A 207 14.65 -5.28 -10.10
N PRO A 208 15.81 -5.01 -10.74
CA PRO A 208 16.58 -3.82 -10.46
C PRO A 208 15.82 -2.54 -10.81
N VAL A 209 15.89 -1.56 -9.93
CA VAL A 209 15.30 -0.24 -10.12
C VAL A 209 16.41 0.77 -10.34
N ARG A 210 16.39 1.43 -11.50
CA ARG A 210 17.47 2.34 -11.93
C ARG A 210 17.81 3.41 -10.87
N THR A 211 16.82 3.95 -10.18
CA THR A 211 17.01 5.01 -9.17
C THR A 211 17.60 4.49 -7.84
N LEU A 212 17.69 3.18 -7.65
CA LEU A 212 18.31 2.55 -6.50
C LEU A 212 19.77 2.10 -6.75
N GLY A 213 20.21 2.15 -8.01
CA GLY A 213 21.56 1.78 -8.40
C GLY A 213 22.62 2.66 -7.71
N LEU A 214 23.72 2.06 -7.30
CA LEU A 214 24.87 2.73 -6.71
C LEU A 214 25.99 2.82 -7.77
N ARG A 215 26.62 3.99 -7.84
CA ARG A 215 27.85 4.14 -8.65
C ARG A 215 29.05 3.79 -7.79
N ASP A 216 29.89 2.92 -8.31
CA ASP A 216 31.18 2.63 -7.68
C ASP A 216 32.22 3.71 -8.01
N VAL A 217 33.42 3.56 -7.46
CA VAL A 217 34.52 4.53 -7.65
C VAL A 217 34.96 4.69 -9.09
N THR A 218 34.65 3.74 -9.95
CA THR A 218 34.95 3.79 -11.40
C THR A 218 33.81 4.39 -12.22
N GLY A 219 32.68 4.77 -11.55
CA GLY A 219 31.48 5.29 -12.19
C GLY A 219 30.55 4.22 -12.74
N HIS A 220 30.88 2.93 -12.59
CA HIS A 220 30.01 1.84 -12.99
C HIS A 220 28.79 1.74 -12.07
N CYS A 221 27.61 1.61 -12.69
CA CYS A 221 26.34 1.51 -11.93
C CYS A 221 26.06 0.05 -11.55
N ARG A 222 26.10 -0.24 -10.25
CA ARG A 222 25.67 -1.53 -9.72
C ARG A 222 24.15 -1.53 -9.55
N PRO A 223 23.42 -2.39 -10.27
CA PRO A 223 21.97 -2.46 -10.18
C PRO A 223 21.54 -2.96 -8.81
N ARG A 224 20.44 -2.37 -8.27
CA ARG A 224 19.86 -2.82 -6.98
C ARG A 224 18.35 -2.98 -7.12
N THR A 225 17.86 -4.07 -6.53
CA THR A 225 16.42 -4.30 -6.34
C THR A 225 15.93 -3.59 -5.07
N PRO A 226 14.60 -3.40 -4.91
CA PRO A 226 14.04 -2.88 -3.66
C PRO A 226 14.49 -3.64 -2.42
N ALA A 227 14.47 -4.98 -2.46
CA ALA A 227 14.88 -5.81 -1.33
C ALA A 227 16.38 -5.66 -1.01
N LEU A 228 17.24 -5.60 -2.03
CA LEU A 228 18.68 -5.34 -1.86
C LEU A 228 18.92 -3.93 -1.29
N SER A 229 18.14 -2.94 -1.74
CA SER A 229 18.22 -1.58 -1.21
C SER A 229 17.78 -1.48 0.25
N ALA A 230 16.81 -2.29 0.64
CA ALA A 230 16.29 -2.35 2.01
C ALA A 230 17.11 -3.28 2.95
N GLY A 231 18.17 -3.91 2.44
CA GLY A 231 18.99 -4.85 3.23
C GLY A 231 18.32 -6.18 3.55
N LEU A 232 17.30 -6.57 2.79
CA LEU A 232 16.59 -7.84 2.96
C LEU A 232 17.26 -9.00 2.22
N THR A 233 18.22 -8.70 1.35
CA THR A 233 19.05 -9.65 0.62
C THR A 233 20.40 -9.00 0.30
N ASP A 234 21.38 -9.78 -0.05
CA ASP A 234 22.75 -9.37 -0.39
C ASP A 234 23.01 -9.29 -1.91
N HIS A 235 22.08 -9.79 -2.74
CA HIS A 235 22.20 -9.80 -4.20
C HIS A 235 20.86 -9.65 -4.90
N VAL A 236 20.89 -9.53 -6.23
CA VAL A 236 19.71 -9.53 -7.10
C VAL A 236 19.34 -10.97 -7.41
N TRP A 237 18.16 -11.39 -6.98
CA TRP A 237 17.69 -12.76 -7.18
C TRP A 237 17.32 -13.03 -8.63
N SER A 238 17.63 -14.25 -9.10
CA SER A 238 17.03 -14.79 -10.32
C SER A 238 15.58 -15.24 -10.07
N LEU A 239 14.78 -15.30 -11.13
CA LEU A 239 13.42 -15.85 -11.01
C LEU A 239 13.44 -17.34 -10.57
N HIS A 240 14.44 -18.10 -10.99
CA HIS A 240 14.60 -19.49 -10.55
C HIS A 240 14.82 -19.56 -9.04
N GLU A 241 15.71 -18.76 -8.52
CA GLU A 241 15.95 -18.66 -7.07
C GLU A 241 14.71 -18.28 -6.28
N TRP A 242 13.96 -17.28 -6.76
CA TRP A 242 12.67 -16.89 -6.18
C TRP A 242 11.67 -18.06 -6.12
N LEU A 243 11.54 -18.83 -7.20
CA LEU A 243 10.60 -19.96 -7.30
C LEU A 243 11.04 -21.18 -6.47
N THR A 244 12.34 -21.37 -6.25
CA THR A 244 12.90 -22.51 -5.52
C THR A 244 13.21 -22.18 -4.06
N PHE A 245 13.08 -20.91 -3.65
CA PHE A 245 13.29 -20.51 -2.27
C PHE A 245 12.29 -21.23 -1.35
N PRO A 246 12.76 -21.91 -0.30
CA PRO A 246 11.88 -22.67 0.58
C PRO A 246 10.83 -21.74 1.22
N ALA A 247 9.55 -22.01 0.99
CA ALA A 247 8.50 -21.34 1.72
C ALA A 247 8.58 -21.76 3.18
N VAL A 248 8.91 -20.85 4.07
CA VAL A 248 8.80 -21.08 5.51
C VAL A 248 7.31 -21.16 5.82
N GLN A 249 6.80 -22.37 5.99
CA GLN A 249 5.49 -22.56 6.59
C GLN A 249 5.58 -22.02 8.02
N ARG A 250 4.99 -20.86 8.24
CA ARG A 250 4.78 -20.35 9.59
C ARG A 250 3.53 -21.04 10.13
N GLU A 251 3.75 -21.97 11.07
CA GLU A 251 2.70 -22.48 11.94
C GLU A 251 2.00 -21.36 12.69
#